data_fb3010c26e17fd57bfde04a558ceec4b
#
_entry.id   fb3010c26e17fd57bfde04a558ceec4b
#
_cell.length_a   1.000
_cell.length_b   1.000
_cell.length_c   1.000
_cell.angle_alpha   90.00
_cell.angle_beta   90.00
_cell.angle_gamma   90.00
#
_symmetry.space_group_name_H-M   'P 1'
#
loop_
_entity.id
_entity.type
_entity.pdbx_description
1 polymer ?
#
loop_
_entity_poly.entity_id
_entity_poly.type
_entity_poly.pdbx_seq_one_letter_code
_entity_poly.pdbx_strand_id
1 'polypeptide(L)'
;MKSIPSASIGEKFIKHNYLYLSSFKEIIYAGELDPAGRRAADKLYQAFPDKFWYVPMSKHKDANDFLQAGDGKDLMWADKKPQRYSPENFFCSRDDFSLALRNESPYEYISTGHAGLDEKIRGMVKGGLTFIKAPRGTGKTEVIRYFETGLLSNEGVKIALLHMEEMKSTTLRAMATYHLGCNVRTHEDAGRNGYTLDQVEDAANIIADSENNRTIIFEMQSHDDPLSLLDYTRMAVTSFGADYVFVDHVQRLAYLSNSGVDGATSTLTTLG
;
A
#
# COMPACT_ATOMS: atom_id res chain seq x y z
N MET A 1 -26.45 24.81 -22.48
CA MET A 1 -25.96 24.19 -21.24
C MET A 1 -26.93 23.08 -20.87
N LYS A 2 -26.46 21.85 -20.67
CA LYS A 2 -27.30 20.75 -20.14
C LYS A 2 -26.76 20.41 -18.76
N SER A 3 -27.60 20.44 -17.75
CA SER A 3 -27.24 20.05 -16.39
C SER A 3 -27.40 18.53 -16.23
N ILE A 4 -26.42 17.91 -15.62
CA ILE A 4 -26.42 16.47 -15.30
C ILE A 4 -26.13 16.37 -13.82
N PRO A 5 -26.96 15.65 -13.03
CA PRO A 5 -26.66 15.44 -11.60
C PRO A 5 -25.33 14.74 -11.41
N SER A 6 -24.46 15.26 -10.56
CA SER A 6 -23.12 14.71 -10.30
C SER A 6 -23.16 13.25 -9.82
N ALA A 7 -24.16 12.89 -9.03
CA ALA A 7 -24.38 11.50 -8.57
C ALA A 7 -24.64 10.51 -9.72
N SER A 8 -25.08 10.99 -10.90
CA SER A 8 -25.34 10.16 -12.07
C SER A 8 -24.11 9.96 -12.97
N ILE A 9 -23.01 10.66 -12.71
CA ILE A 9 -21.78 10.57 -13.52
C ILE A 9 -20.97 9.36 -13.07
N GLY A 10 -21.29 8.21 -13.62
CA GLY A 10 -20.58 6.96 -13.43
C GLY A 10 -20.06 6.42 -14.76
N GLU A 11 -19.34 5.28 -14.70
CA GLU A 11 -18.80 4.62 -15.91
C GLU A 11 -19.87 4.33 -16.97
N LYS A 12 -21.05 3.88 -16.54
CA LYS A 12 -22.18 3.60 -17.44
C LYS A 12 -22.65 4.86 -18.17
N PHE A 13 -22.71 6.00 -17.47
CA PHE A 13 -23.07 7.29 -18.07
C PHE A 13 -22.03 7.71 -19.11
N ILE A 14 -20.75 7.67 -18.76
CA ILE A 14 -19.65 8.05 -19.65
C ILE A 14 -19.64 7.15 -20.89
N LYS A 15 -19.73 5.84 -20.69
CA LYS A 15 -19.75 4.86 -21.79
C LYS A 15 -20.93 5.09 -22.75
N HIS A 16 -22.11 5.33 -22.20
CA HIS A 16 -23.33 5.57 -23.01
C HIS A 16 -23.27 6.89 -23.78
N ASN A 17 -22.66 7.93 -23.20
CA ASN A 17 -22.61 9.27 -23.79
C ASN A 17 -21.25 9.61 -24.42
N TYR A 18 -20.36 8.64 -24.58
CA TYR A 18 -18.98 8.89 -25.00
C TYR A 18 -18.89 9.65 -26.32
N LEU A 19 -19.58 9.19 -27.36
CA LEU A 19 -19.57 9.83 -28.68
C LEU A 19 -20.14 11.26 -28.65
N TYR A 20 -21.19 11.46 -27.85
CA TYR A 20 -21.78 12.78 -27.67
C TYR A 20 -20.83 13.74 -26.96
N LEU A 21 -20.21 13.31 -25.85
CA LEU A 21 -19.25 14.09 -25.10
C LEU A 21 -17.97 14.36 -25.91
N SER A 22 -17.54 13.38 -26.71
CA SER A 22 -16.37 13.51 -27.59
C SER A 22 -16.55 14.56 -28.68
N SER A 23 -17.81 14.89 -29.08
CA SER A 23 -18.08 15.88 -30.10
C SER A 23 -17.81 17.32 -29.67
N PHE A 24 -17.72 17.59 -28.37
CA PHE A 24 -17.40 18.92 -27.84
C PHE A 24 -15.88 19.19 -27.83
N LYS A 25 -15.52 20.44 -28.06
CA LYS A 25 -14.14 20.91 -27.95
C LYS A 25 -13.66 20.94 -26.50
N GLU A 26 -14.57 21.30 -25.60
CA GLU A 26 -14.31 21.46 -24.18
C GLU A 26 -15.49 20.89 -23.39
N ILE A 27 -15.18 20.23 -22.27
CA ILE A 27 -16.11 19.72 -21.28
C ILE A 27 -15.82 20.47 -19.99
N ILE A 28 -16.75 21.32 -19.56
CA ILE A 28 -16.57 22.13 -18.36
C ILE A 28 -17.43 21.55 -17.23
N TYR A 29 -16.79 21.14 -16.15
CA TYR A 29 -17.44 20.64 -14.95
C TYR A 29 -17.67 21.80 -13.97
N ALA A 30 -18.94 22.05 -13.67
CA ALA A 30 -19.40 23.09 -12.75
C ALA A 30 -20.12 22.46 -11.56
N GLY A 31 -19.52 21.47 -10.93
CA GLY A 31 -20.05 20.75 -9.77
C GLY A 31 -19.18 20.93 -8.55
N GLU A 32 -19.68 20.50 -7.40
CA GLU A 32 -18.89 20.43 -6.17
C GLU A 32 -17.68 19.53 -6.35
N LEU A 33 -16.59 19.87 -5.66
CA LEU A 33 -15.43 19.01 -5.49
C LEU A 33 -15.40 18.36 -4.09
N ASP A 34 -16.60 17.99 -3.59
CA ASP A 34 -16.73 17.08 -2.46
C ASP A 34 -16.26 15.65 -2.88
N PRO A 35 -16.12 14.68 -1.97
CA PRO A 35 -15.66 13.34 -2.33
C PRO A 35 -16.47 12.63 -3.43
N ALA A 36 -17.75 12.95 -3.58
CA ALA A 36 -18.59 12.39 -4.65
C ALA A 36 -18.37 13.11 -5.98
N GLY A 37 -18.32 14.44 -5.97
CA GLY A 37 -18.04 15.28 -7.12
C GLY A 37 -16.64 15.07 -7.67
N ARG A 38 -15.62 14.90 -6.80
CA ARG A 38 -14.25 14.55 -7.21
C ARG A 38 -14.20 13.23 -7.94
N ARG A 39 -14.84 12.18 -7.41
CA ARG A 39 -14.92 10.87 -8.11
C ARG A 39 -15.59 11.00 -9.49
N ALA A 40 -16.58 11.86 -9.62
CA ALA A 40 -17.23 12.11 -10.91
C ALA A 40 -16.31 12.89 -11.88
N ALA A 41 -15.62 13.91 -11.38
CA ALA A 41 -14.65 14.70 -12.13
C ALA A 41 -13.46 13.84 -12.58
N ASP A 42 -12.91 13.00 -11.71
CA ASP A 42 -11.82 12.08 -12.04
C ASP A 42 -12.19 11.12 -13.17
N LYS A 43 -13.39 10.56 -13.14
CA LYS A 43 -13.87 9.67 -14.21
C LYS A 43 -14.05 10.40 -15.54
N LEU A 44 -14.54 11.63 -15.52
CA LEU A 44 -14.64 12.47 -16.73
C LEU A 44 -13.26 12.84 -17.25
N TYR A 45 -12.34 13.21 -16.36
CA TYR A 45 -10.96 13.51 -16.73
C TYR A 45 -10.25 12.30 -17.35
N GLN A 46 -10.38 11.10 -16.75
CA GLN A 46 -9.84 9.86 -17.32
C GLN A 46 -10.35 9.56 -18.72
N ALA A 47 -11.64 9.85 -18.99
CA ALA A 47 -12.24 9.64 -20.30
C ALA A 47 -11.88 10.72 -21.34
N PHE A 48 -11.63 11.96 -20.90
CA PHE A 48 -11.45 13.12 -21.77
C PHE A 48 -10.34 14.07 -21.27
N PRO A 49 -9.10 13.60 -21.05
CA PRO A 49 -8.06 14.38 -20.37
C PRO A 49 -7.70 15.69 -21.08
N ASP A 50 -7.75 15.69 -22.42
CA ASP A 50 -7.38 16.87 -23.21
C ASP A 50 -8.44 17.95 -23.27
N LYS A 51 -9.69 17.62 -22.92
CA LYS A 51 -10.87 18.48 -23.10
C LYS A 51 -11.54 18.87 -21.79
N PHE A 52 -11.08 18.32 -20.66
CA PHE A 52 -11.77 18.46 -19.39
C PHE A 52 -11.26 19.65 -18.59
N TRP A 53 -12.18 20.48 -18.18
CA TRP A 53 -11.98 21.69 -17.40
C TRP A 53 -12.94 21.72 -16.24
N TYR A 54 -12.65 22.48 -15.20
CA TYR A 54 -13.58 22.73 -14.11
C TYR A 54 -13.70 24.21 -13.79
N VAL A 55 -14.81 24.57 -13.15
CA VAL A 55 -15.05 25.91 -12.64
C VAL A 55 -14.87 25.88 -11.12
N PRO A 56 -13.87 26.60 -10.57
CA PRO A 56 -13.71 26.67 -9.12
C PRO A 56 -14.86 27.47 -8.51
N MET A 57 -15.65 26.81 -7.67
CA MET A 57 -16.75 27.42 -6.92
C MET A 57 -16.21 27.98 -5.60
N SER A 58 -15.84 29.26 -5.55
CA SER A 58 -15.19 29.86 -4.39
C SER A 58 -16.13 30.48 -3.37
N LYS A 59 -17.38 30.82 -3.77
CA LYS A 59 -18.31 31.57 -2.94
C LYS A 59 -19.48 30.73 -2.45
N HIS A 60 -19.99 29.87 -3.28
CA HIS A 60 -21.10 28.97 -2.99
C HIS A 60 -20.76 27.56 -3.44
N LYS A 61 -21.47 26.60 -2.86
CA LYS A 61 -21.21 25.18 -3.02
C LYS A 61 -21.51 24.66 -4.42
N ASP A 62 -22.62 25.13 -5.01
CA ASP A 62 -23.03 24.75 -6.36
C ASP A 62 -23.71 25.91 -7.10
N ALA A 63 -24.04 25.67 -8.37
CA ALA A 63 -24.69 26.66 -9.21
C ALA A 63 -26.09 27.07 -8.69
N ASN A 64 -26.80 26.18 -8.01
CA ASN A 64 -28.11 26.45 -7.45
C ASN A 64 -28.00 27.40 -6.24
N ASP A 65 -27.00 27.20 -5.39
CA ASP A 65 -26.72 28.08 -4.25
C ASP A 65 -26.37 29.50 -4.72
N PHE A 66 -25.62 29.65 -5.83
CA PHE A 66 -25.37 30.96 -6.45
C PHE A 66 -26.66 31.65 -6.90
N LEU A 67 -27.59 30.89 -7.49
CA LEU A 67 -28.87 31.44 -7.95
C LEU A 67 -29.77 31.86 -6.78
N GLN A 68 -29.83 31.01 -5.73
CA GLN A 68 -30.63 31.30 -4.52
C GLN A 68 -30.12 32.51 -3.76
N ALA A 69 -28.77 32.68 -3.70
CA ALA A 69 -28.15 33.83 -3.07
C ALA A 69 -28.22 35.14 -3.87
N GLY A 70 -28.76 35.10 -5.09
CA GLY A 70 -28.79 36.27 -5.97
C GLY A 70 -27.46 36.58 -6.67
N ASP A 71 -26.49 35.72 -6.54
CA ASP A 71 -25.11 35.88 -7.05
C ASP A 71 -24.90 35.24 -8.45
N GLY A 72 -25.96 35.12 -9.23
CA GLY A 72 -25.90 34.50 -10.56
C GLY A 72 -24.92 35.18 -11.52
N LYS A 73 -24.58 36.46 -11.32
CA LYS A 73 -23.56 37.17 -12.11
C LYS A 73 -22.17 36.62 -11.81
N ASP A 74 -21.87 36.28 -10.55
CA ASP A 74 -20.56 35.71 -10.15
C ASP A 74 -20.37 34.31 -10.76
N LEU A 75 -21.44 33.53 -10.84
CA LEU A 75 -21.44 32.25 -11.54
C LEU A 75 -21.07 32.39 -13.02
N MET A 76 -21.66 33.40 -13.70
CA MET A 76 -21.36 33.70 -15.10
C MET A 76 -19.89 34.15 -15.29
N TRP A 77 -19.28 34.80 -14.30
CA TRP A 77 -17.87 35.17 -14.35
C TRP A 77 -16.95 33.96 -14.09
N ALA A 78 -17.33 33.07 -13.18
CA ALA A 78 -16.60 31.84 -12.91
C ALA A 78 -16.59 30.92 -14.16
N ASP A 79 -17.73 30.80 -14.86
CA ASP A 79 -17.87 30.03 -16.10
C ASP A 79 -16.96 30.56 -17.25
N LYS A 80 -16.56 31.83 -17.20
CA LYS A 80 -15.65 32.44 -18.18
C LYS A 80 -14.14 32.16 -17.92
N LYS A 81 -13.81 31.57 -16.79
CA LYS A 81 -12.42 31.25 -16.42
C LYS A 81 -12.31 29.81 -15.92
N PRO A 82 -12.70 28.81 -16.73
CA PRO A 82 -12.48 27.42 -16.37
C PRO A 82 -10.97 27.16 -16.20
N GLN A 83 -10.66 26.33 -15.25
CA GLN A 83 -9.28 25.88 -15.00
C GLN A 83 -9.11 24.45 -15.50
N ARG A 84 -7.88 24.08 -15.83
CA ARG A 84 -7.56 22.69 -16.10
C ARG A 84 -7.80 21.88 -14.83
N TYR A 85 -8.56 20.80 -14.95
CA TYR A 85 -8.75 19.89 -13.84
C TYR A 85 -7.45 19.11 -13.59
N SER A 86 -7.10 19.00 -12.33
CA SER A 86 -6.01 18.15 -11.87
C SER A 86 -6.56 17.19 -10.82
N PRO A 87 -6.44 15.86 -11.00
CA PRO A 87 -6.73 14.89 -9.94
C PRO A 87 -5.89 15.16 -8.69
N GLU A 88 -6.37 14.73 -7.52
CA GLU A 88 -5.70 14.99 -6.24
C GLU A 88 -4.24 14.57 -6.17
N ASN A 89 -3.88 13.55 -6.96
CA ASN A 89 -2.50 13.04 -7.01
C ASN A 89 -1.60 13.79 -8.02
N PHE A 90 -2.11 14.82 -8.71
CA PHE A 90 -1.36 15.59 -9.69
C PHE A 90 -1.14 17.00 -9.16
N PHE A 91 0.09 17.32 -8.82
CA PHE A 91 0.53 18.65 -8.39
C PHE A 91 1.01 19.42 -9.60
N CYS A 92 0.35 20.50 -9.97
CA CYS A 92 0.67 21.25 -11.20
C CYS A 92 0.71 22.78 -11.00
N SER A 93 0.33 23.29 -9.85
CA SER A 93 0.38 24.71 -9.52
C SER A 93 1.43 25.01 -8.45
N ARG A 94 1.84 26.29 -8.40
CA ARG A 94 2.74 26.77 -7.34
C ARG A 94 2.08 26.61 -5.95
N ASP A 95 0.77 26.77 -5.88
CA ASP A 95 0.03 26.67 -4.62
C ASP A 95 -0.04 25.21 -4.18
N ASP A 96 -0.23 24.28 -5.10
CA ASP A 96 -0.17 22.83 -4.82
C ASP A 96 1.20 22.44 -4.24
N PHE A 97 2.28 22.90 -4.87
CA PHE A 97 3.65 22.64 -4.40
C PHE A 97 3.90 23.26 -3.03
N SER A 98 3.46 24.50 -2.82
CA SER A 98 3.60 25.18 -1.53
C SER A 98 2.81 24.46 -0.43
N LEU A 99 1.60 24.00 -0.73
CA LEU A 99 0.75 23.25 0.20
C LEU A 99 1.38 21.88 0.54
N ALA A 100 1.86 21.16 -0.49
CA ALA A 100 2.53 19.88 -0.30
C ALA A 100 3.77 20.01 0.61
N LEU A 101 4.62 21.02 0.37
CA LEU A 101 5.80 21.26 1.19
C LEU A 101 5.48 21.65 2.64
N ARG A 102 4.38 22.37 2.86
CA ARG A 102 3.94 22.77 4.22
C ARG A 102 3.27 21.63 4.99
N ASN A 103 2.63 20.70 4.27
CA ASN A 103 1.92 19.55 4.82
C ASN A 103 2.77 18.28 4.81
N GLU A 104 4.07 18.39 4.57
CA GLU A 104 4.97 17.25 4.60
C GLU A 104 4.91 16.60 5.98
N SER A 105 4.35 15.39 6.04
CA SER A 105 4.48 14.54 7.22
C SER A 105 5.83 13.83 7.13
N PRO A 106 6.69 13.97 8.15
CA PRO A 106 7.96 13.26 8.13
C PRO A 106 7.70 11.75 8.09
N TYR A 107 8.43 11.05 7.23
CA TYR A 107 8.37 9.59 7.21
C TYR A 107 8.82 9.04 8.56
N GLU A 108 8.05 8.12 9.11
CA GLU A 108 8.41 7.38 10.30
C GLU A 108 9.35 6.24 9.91
N TYR A 109 10.57 6.27 10.46
CA TYR A 109 11.59 5.25 10.21
C TYR A 109 11.82 4.44 11.48
N ILE A 110 11.87 3.13 11.33
CA ILE A 110 12.19 2.20 12.40
C ILE A 110 13.53 1.54 12.08
N SER A 111 14.40 1.41 13.07
CA SER A 111 15.70 0.77 12.90
C SER A 111 15.57 -0.65 12.35
N THR A 112 16.40 -0.99 11.37
CA THR A 112 16.54 -2.36 10.86
C THR A 112 17.24 -3.31 11.82
N GLY A 113 17.78 -2.78 12.93
CA GLY A 113 18.70 -3.49 13.82
C GLY A 113 20.14 -3.53 13.31
N HIS A 114 20.43 -2.95 12.14
CA HIS A 114 21.75 -2.90 11.54
C HIS A 114 22.24 -1.46 11.35
N ALA A 115 23.07 -0.96 12.26
CA ALA A 115 23.51 0.43 12.29
C ALA A 115 24.14 0.90 10.97
N GLY A 116 24.98 0.09 10.32
CA GLY A 116 25.60 0.46 9.04
C GLY A 116 24.64 0.55 7.87
N LEU A 117 23.49 -0.14 7.92
CA LEU A 117 22.43 -0.02 6.93
C LEU A 117 21.56 1.19 7.25
N ASP A 118 21.18 1.36 8.51
CA ASP A 118 20.35 2.48 8.96
C ASP A 118 21.00 3.84 8.68
N GLU A 119 22.34 3.92 8.78
CA GLU A 119 23.09 5.12 8.37
C GLU A 119 22.85 5.49 6.91
N LYS A 120 22.62 4.50 6.03
CA LYS A 120 22.43 4.70 4.59
C LYS A 120 20.98 4.89 4.18
N ILE A 121 20.06 4.15 4.78
CA ILE A 121 18.62 4.16 4.39
C ILE A 121 17.71 4.76 5.46
N ARG A 122 18.25 5.18 6.60
CA ARG A 122 17.55 5.71 7.78
C ARG A 122 16.65 4.70 8.52
N GLY A 123 16.66 3.45 8.11
CA GLY A 123 15.78 2.41 8.63
C GLY A 123 14.67 2.00 7.67
N MET A 124 13.74 1.19 8.15
CA MET A 124 12.54 0.76 7.40
C MET A 124 11.46 1.81 7.53
N VAL A 125 10.94 2.29 6.40
CA VAL A 125 9.88 3.30 6.41
C VAL A 125 8.51 2.64 6.65
N LYS A 126 7.73 3.19 7.56
CA LYS A 126 6.36 2.75 7.80
C LYS A 126 5.46 3.15 6.62
N GLY A 127 4.66 2.21 6.12
CA GLY A 127 3.82 2.42 4.92
C GLY A 127 4.58 2.37 3.59
N GLY A 128 5.88 2.06 3.60
CA GLY A 128 6.69 1.87 2.40
C GLY A 128 6.70 0.43 1.90
N LEU A 129 7.07 0.24 0.65
CA LEU A 129 7.30 -1.07 0.04
C LEU A 129 8.80 -1.25 -0.23
N THR A 130 9.38 -2.31 0.33
CA THR A 130 10.81 -2.62 0.18
C THR A 130 10.99 -3.95 -0.54
N PHE A 131 11.73 -3.95 -1.64
CA PHE A 131 12.10 -5.16 -2.36
C PHE A 131 13.56 -5.53 -2.10
N ILE A 132 13.78 -6.78 -1.66
CA ILE A 132 15.11 -7.38 -1.53
C ILE A 132 15.32 -8.33 -2.71
N LYS A 133 16.19 -7.94 -3.64
CA LYS A 133 16.53 -8.74 -4.83
C LYS A 133 17.94 -9.26 -4.71
N ALA A 134 18.08 -10.58 -4.84
CA ALA A 134 19.39 -11.24 -4.84
C ALA A 134 19.33 -12.53 -5.66
N PRO A 135 20.45 -12.99 -6.25
CA PRO A 135 20.53 -14.31 -6.89
C PRO A 135 20.17 -15.44 -5.92
N ARG A 136 19.80 -16.60 -6.47
CA ARG A 136 19.52 -17.78 -5.68
C ARG A 136 20.75 -18.21 -4.89
N GLY A 137 20.58 -18.59 -3.62
CA GLY A 137 21.66 -19.09 -2.75
C GLY A 137 22.57 -18.02 -2.15
N THR A 138 22.28 -16.72 -2.33
CA THR A 138 23.11 -15.62 -1.76
C THR A 138 22.72 -15.19 -0.36
N GLY A 139 21.78 -15.88 0.29
CA GLY A 139 21.37 -15.55 1.66
C GLY A 139 20.25 -14.52 1.78
N LYS A 140 19.44 -14.31 0.72
CA LYS A 140 18.31 -13.38 0.77
C LYS A 140 17.39 -13.62 1.97
N THR A 141 16.96 -14.85 2.21
CA THR A 141 16.12 -15.23 3.35
C THR A 141 16.79 -14.93 4.69
N GLU A 142 18.11 -15.09 4.79
CA GLU A 142 18.84 -14.72 6.01
C GLU A 142 18.82 -13.22 6.28
N VAL A 143 18.94 -12.40 5.23
CA VAL A 143 18.84 -10.95 5.36
C VAL A 143 17.41 -10.55 5.78
N ILE A 144 16.38 -11.20 5.23
CA ILE A 144 14.99 -10.96 5.63
C ILE A 144 14.82 -11.29 7.12
N ARG A 145 15.27 -12.46 7.57
CA ARG A 145 15.22 -12.88 8.99
C ARG A 145 15.96 -11.91 9.91
N TYR A 146 17.08 -11.41 9.45
CA TYR A 146 17.82 -10.40 10.19
C TYR A 146 16.97 -9.14 10.42
N PHE A 147 16.23 -8.67 9.39
CA PHE A 147 15.32 -7.55 9.55
C PHE A 147 14.12 -7.87 10.43
N GLU A 148 13.54 -9.07 10.31
CA GLU A 148 12.42 -9.52 11.15
C GLU A 148 12.80 -9.45 12.64
N THR A 149 13.93 -10.01 12.99
CA THR A 149 14.43 -10.02 14.37
C THR A 149 14.90 -8.64 14.83
N GLY A 150 15.52 -7.86 13.94
CA GLY A 150 15.94 -6.50 14.21
C GLY A 150 14.77 -5.54 14.46
N LEU A 151 13.67 -5.68 13.70
CA LEU A 151 12.46 -4.88 13.94
C LEU A 151 11.79 -5.22 15.27
N LEU A 152 11.78 -6.50 15.67
CA LEU A 152 11.23 -6.93 16.95
C LEU A 152 12.03 -6.41 18.15
N SER A 153 13.27 -5.97 17.97
CA SER A 153 14.03 -5.29 19.02
C SER A 153 13.48 -3.90 19.36
N ASN A 154 12.65 -3.32 18.49
CA ASN A 154 11.97 -2.05 18.77
C ASN A 154 10.67 -2.32 19.54
N GLU A 155 10.47 -1.60 20.65
CA GLU A 155 9.32 -1.80 21.50
C GLU A 155 8.00 -1.51 20.76
N GLY A 156 7.00 -2.38 20.94
CA GLY A 156 5.66 -2.24 20.40
C GLY A 156 5.50 -2.56 18.90
N VAL A 157 6.58 -2.76 18.17
CA VAL A 157 6.52 -3.13 16.74
C VAL A 157 5.93 -4.52 16.57
N LYS A 158 4.93 -4.66 15.69
CA LYS A 158 4.30 -5.92 15.32
C LYS A 158 4.65 -6.31 13.90
N ILE A 159 4.99 -7.57 13.70
CA ILE A 159 5.34 -8.11 12.38
C ILE A 159 4.46 -9.29 11.98
N ALA A 160 4.22 -9.42 10.69
CA ALA A 160 3.58 -10.59 10.09
C ALA A 160 4.53 -11.24 9.08
N LEU A 161 4.69 -12.56 9.18
CA LEU A 161 5.61 -13.35 8.38
C LEU A 161 4.80 -14.27 7.44
N LEU A 162 4.92 -14.03 6.14
CA LEU A 162 4.34 -14.83 5.08
C LEU A 162 5.46 -15.61 4.37
N HIS A 163 5.98 -16.64 5.03
CA HIS A 163 7.05 -17.50 4.50
C HIS A 163 6.43 -18.66 3.71
N MET A 164 6.36 -18.46 2.40
CA MET A 164 5.63 -19.36 1.50
C MET A 164 6.29 -20.69 1.22
N GLU A 165 7.59 -20.84 1.55
CA GLU A 165 8.37 -22.05 1.29
C GLU A 165 8.77 -22.78 2.57
N GLU A 166 8.43 -22.25 3.72
CA GLU A 166 8.88 -22.79 5.00
C GLU A 166 7.70 -23.14 5.90
N MET A 167 7.87 -24.19 6.69
CA MET A 167 6.99 -24.47 7.81
C MET A 167 7.25 -23.45 8.94
N LYS A 168 6.21 -23.10 9.70
CA LYS A 168 6.34 -22.20 10.85
C LYS A 168 7.39 -22.66 11.88
N SER A 169 7.55 -23.97 12.06
CA SER A 169 8.61 -24.52 12.93
C SER A 169 10.02 -24.17 12.45
N THR A 170 10.24 -24.15 11.14
CA THR A 170 11.51 -23.73 10.54
C THR A 170 11.79 -22.25 10.80
N THR A 171 10.77 -21.40 10.59
CA THR A 171 10.83 -19.97 10.87
C THR A 171 11.15 -19.71 12.35
N LEU A 172 10.43 -20.35 13.28
CA LEU A 172 10.65 -20.17 14.72
C LEU A 172 12.06 -20.62 15.16
N ARG A 173 12.54 -21.74 14.65
CA ARG A 173 13.93 -22.19 14.92
C ARG A 173 14.98 -21.25 14.35
N ALA A 174 14.71 -20.66 13.18
CA ALA A 174 15.59 -19.64 12.63
C ALA A 174 15.62 -18.39 13.52
N MET A 175 14.46 -17.93 14.01
CA MET A 175 14.40 -16.82 14.97
C MET A 175 15.16 -17.15 16.27
N ALA A 176 14.98 -18.35 16.83
CA ALA A 176 15.75 -18.80 18.00
C ALA A 176 17.26 -18.78 17.74
N THR A 177 17.70 -19.13 16.52
CA THR A 177 19.12 -19.07 16.11
C THR A 177 19.70 -17.65 16.28
N TYR A 178 18.92 -16.61 15.91
CA TYR A 178 19.34 -15.22 16.10
C TYR A 178 19.37 -14.80 17.57
N HIS A 179 18.41 -15.26 18.36
CA HIS A 179 18.36 -14.98 19.80
C HIS A 179 19.54 -15.62 20.56
N LEU A 180 19.83 -16.87 20.26
CA LEU A 180 20.86 -17.63 20.93
C LEU A 180 22.29 -17.36 20.39
N GLY A 181 22.40 -16.71 19.23
CA GLY A 181 23.66 -16.41 18.57
C GLY A 181 24.41 -17.66 18.05
N CYS A 182 23.73 -18.80 17.94
CA CYS A 182 24.28 -20.04 17.41
C CYS A 182 23.22 -20.83 16.65
N ASN A 183 23.65 -21.72 15.75
CA ASN A 183 22.72 -22.49 14.93
C ASN A 183 21.95 -23.54 15.73
N VAL A 184 20.62 -23.39 15.81
CA VAL A 184 19.70 -24.34 16.45
C VAL A 184 18.56 -24.76 15.52
N ARG A 185 18.77 -24.67 14.20
CA ARG A 185 17.75 -24.92 13.18
C ARG A 185 17.27 -26.36 13.13
N THR A 186 18.13 -27.29 13.45
CA THR A 186 17.79 -28.71 13.59
C THR A 186 17.97 -29.19 15.03
N HIS A 187 17.37 -30.32 15.38
CA HIS A 187 17.60 -30.96 16.69
C HIS A 187 19.05 -31.31 16.89
N GLU A 188 19.72 -31.75 15.81
CA GLU A 188 21.16 -32.12 15.85
C GLU A 188 22.03 -30.88 16.09
N ASP A 189 21.76 -29.76 15.41
CA ASP A 189 22.47 -28.50 15.59
C ASP A 189 22.28 -27.95 17.02
N ALA A 190 21.06 -27.99 17.54
CA ALA A 190 20.77 -27.57 18.91
C ALA A 190 21.56 -28.41 19.92
N GLY A 191 21.53 -29.75 19.79
CA GLY A 191 22.26 -30.65 20.64
C GLY A 191 23.78 -30.46 20.57
N ARG A 192 24.35 -30.22 19.37
CA ARG A 192 25.78 -29.89 19.19
C ARG A 192 26.19 -28.60 19.91
N ASN A 193 25.29 -27.64 19.98
CA ASN A 193 25.51 -26.37 20.67
C ASN A 193 25.07 -26.38 22.14
N GLY A 194 24.67 -27.55 22.68
CA GLY A 194 24.35 -27.73 24.10
C GLY A 194 22.95 -27.28 24.50
N TYR A 195 22.04 -27.10 23.55
CA TYR A 195 20.66 -26.68 23.81
C TYR A 195 19.66 -27.84 23.72
N THR A 196 18.72 -27.86 24.66
CA THR A 196 17.55 -28.75 24.63
C THR A 196 16.45 -28.16 23.73
N LEU A 197 15.48 -29.00 23.42
CA LEU A 197 14.29 -28.51 22.65
C LEU A 197 13.56 -27.42 23.40
N ASP A 198 13.36 -27.58 24.70
CA ASP A 198 12.64 -26.61 25.55
C ASP A 198 13.37 -25.24 25.54
N GLN A 199 14.67 -25.23 25.62
CA GLN A 199 15.47 -24.00 25.56
C GLN A 199 15.38 -23.33 24.19
N VAL A 200 15.29 -24.08 23.09
CA VAL A 200 15.07 -23.52 21.75
C VAL A 200 13.66 -22.96 21.62
N GLU A 201 12.67 -23.62 22.21
CA GLU A 201 11.29 -23.16 22.25
C GLU A 201 11.15 -21.86 23.04
N ASP A 202 11.76 -21.80 24.23
CA ASP A 202 11.79 -20.58 25.04
C ASP A 202 12.45 -19.43 24.28
N ALA A 203 13.59 -19.66 23.62
CA ALA A 203 14.26 -18.65 22.82
C ALA A 203 13.40 -18.16 21.64
N ALA A 204 12.70 -19.06 20.96
CA ALA A 204 11.78 -18.70 19.89
C ALA A 204 10.61 -17.84 20.42
N ASN A 205 10.03 -18.21 21.55
CA ASN A 205 8.94 -17.46 22.18
C ASN A 205 9.37 -16.07 22.63
N ILE A 206 10.58 -15.96 23.19
CA ILE A 206 11.13 -14.67 23.63
C ILE A 206 11.34 -13.73 22.44
N ILE A 207 11.99 -14.18 21.37
CA ILE A 207 12.29 -13.31 20.22
C ILE A 207 11.02 -12.98 19.43
N ALA A 208 10.09 -13.93 19.28
CA ALA A 208 8.81 -13.70 18.62
C ALA A 208 7.87 -12.85 19.48
N ASP A 209 8.20 -12.65 20.75
CA ASP A 209 7.39 -11.96 21.75
C ASP A 209 5.95 -12.47 21.76
N SER A 210 5.80 -13.79 21.89
CA SER A 210 4.53 -14.49 21.78
C SER A 210 3.52 -14.09 22.87
N GLU A 211 4.00 -13.69 24.06
CA GLU A 211 3.16 -13.22 25.16
C GLU A 211 2.44 -11.91 24.82
N ASN A 212 3.09 -11.02 24.07
CA ASN A 212 2.53 -9.75 23.64
C ASN A 212 1.91 -9.80 22.23
N ASN A 213 1.84 -10.98 21.60
CA ASN A 213 1.32 -11.18 20.27
C ASN A 213 1.96 -10.22 19.23
N ARG A 214 3.29 -10.06 19.26
CA ARG A 214 4.00 -9.17 18.34
C ARG A 214 4.38 -9.81 17.02
N THR A 215 4.33 -11.14 16.93
CA THR A 215 4.62 -11.87 15.70
C THR A 215 3.46 -12.77 15.31
N ILE A 216 3.04 -12.69 14.05
CA ILE A 216 2.12 -13.66 13.45
C ILE A 216 2.80 -14.34 12.26
N ILE A 217 2.65 -15.66 12.16
CA ILE A 217 3.21 -16.47 11.06
C ILE A 217 2.05 -17.10 10.31
N PHE A 218 1.95 -16.79 9.01
CA PHE A 218 1.01 -17.42 8.12
C PHE A 218 1.67 -18.63 7.46
N GLU A 219 1.04 -19.79 7.61
CA GLU A 219 1.46 -21.03 6.96
C GLU A 219 0.44 -21.38 5.87
N MET A 220 0.87 -21.38 4.62
CA MET A 220 0.02 -21.84 3.53
C MET A 220 -0.05 -23.35 3.53
N GLN A 221 -1.23 -23.90 3.83
CA GLN A 221 -1.43 -25.35 3.98
C GLN A 221 -1.66 -26.09 2.65
N SER A 222 -2.10 -25.42 1.60
CA SER A 222 -2.35 -26.06 0.29
C SER A 222 -2.28 -25.09 -0.88
N HIS A 223 -2.17 -25.66 -2.09
CA HIS A 223 -2.24 -24.89 -3.34
C HIS A 223 -3.66 -24.33 -3.63
N ASP A 224 -4.66 -24.79 -2.89
CA ASP A 224 -6.08 -24.45 -3.07
C ASP A 224 -6.55 -23.41 -2.05
N ASP A 225 -5.64 -22.65 -1.43
CA ASP A 225 -6.03 -21.60 -0.50
C ASP A 225 -6.79 -20.50 -1.25
N PRO A 226 -8.06 -20.24 -0.90
CA PRO A 226 -8.89 -19.25 -1.58
C PRO A 226 -8.44 -17.81 -1.34
N LEU A 227 -7.56 -17.58 -0.36
CA LEU A 227 -7.07 -16.25 -0.04
C LEU A 227 -5.83 -15.91 -0.88
N SER A 228 -5.85 -14.71 -1.44
CA SER A 228 -4.69 -14.14 -2.12
C SER A 228 -3.65 -13.60 -1.14
N LEU A 229 -2.42 -13.34 -1.61
CA LEU A 229 -1.42 -12.62 -0.81
C LEU A 229 -1.96 -11.29 -0.27
N LEU A 230 -2.71 -10.56 -1.09
CA LEU A 230 -3.30 -9.28 -0.70
C LEU A 230 -4.29 -9.46 0.45
N ASP A 231 -5.06 -10.55 0.47
CA ASP A 231 -5.99 -10.84 1.55
C ASP A 231 -5.25 -11.16 2.84
N TYR A 232 -4.19 -11.99 2.78
CA TYR A 232 -3.34 -12.26 3.95
C TYR A 232 -2.66 -10.99 4.46
N THR A 233 -2.11 -10.17 3.57
CA THR A 233 -1.50 -8.89 3.94
C THR A 233 -2.54 -7.95 4.58
N ARG A 234 -3.73 -7.86 4.01
CA ARG A 234 -4.83 -7.08 4.58
C ARG A 234 -5.22 -7.57 5.97
N MET A 235 -5.37 -8.88 6.15
CA MET A 235 -5.68 -9.48 7.45
C MET A 235 -4.59 -9.19 8.48
N ALA A 236 -3.32 -9.31 8.09
CA ALA A 236 -2.20 -9.00 8.95
C ALA A 236 -2.25 -7.57 9.48
N VAL A 237 -2.54 -6.60 8.61
CA VAL A 237 -2.63 -5.18 8.98
C VAL A 237 -3.91 -4.86 9.74
N THR A 238 -5.09 -5.27 9.23
CA THR A 238 -6.37 -4.81 9.78
C THR A 238 -6.82 -5.58 11.01
N SER A 239 -6.54 -6.88 11.08
CA SER A 239 -7.01 -7.75 12.17
C SER A 239 -5.97 -7.97 13.25
N PHE A 240 -4.70 -8.07 12.86
CA PHE A 240 -3.58 -8.27 13.79
C PHE A 240 -2.90 -6.96 14.18
N GLY A 241 -2.96 -5.94 13.33
CA GLY A 241 -2.32 -4.64 13.54
C GLY A 241 -0.82 -4.68 13.27
N ALA A 242 -0.38 -5.49 12.28
CA ALA A 242 1.01 -5.56 11.91
C ALA A 242 1.51 -4.22 11.33
N ASP A 243 2.64 -3.75 11.84
CA ASP A 243 3.34 -2.58 11.31
C ASP A 243 4.15 -2.94 10.06
N TYR A 244 4.67 -4.17 10.00
CA TYR A 244 5.44 -4.70 8.87
C TYR A 244 4.98 -6.09 8.48
N VAL A 245 4.91 -6.32 7.17
CA VAL A 245 4.57 -7.63 6.59
C VAL A 245 5.75 -8.10 5.74
N PHE A 246 6.32 -9.24 6.07
CA PHE A 246 7.38 -9.88 5.31
C PHE A 246 6.83 -10.97 4.42
N VAL A 247 7.23 -10.97 3.16
CA VAL A 247 6.83 -11.97 2.17
C VAL A 247 8.06 -12.61 1.56
N ASP A 248 8.34 -13.87 1.90
CA ASP A 248 9.43 -14.64 1.29
C ASP A 248 8.85 -15.91 0.63
N HIS A 249 8.81 -15.98 -0.70
CA HIS A 249 9.12 -14.97 -1.70
C HIS A 249 7.97 -14.85 -2.73
N VAL A 250 7.83 -13.68 -3.31
CA VAL A 250 6.72 -13.31 -4.20
C VAL A 250 6.61 -14.18 -5.45
N GLN A 251 7.71 -14.75 -5.95
CA GLN A 251 7.70 -15.56 -7.16
C GLN A 251 6.82 -16.81 -7.07
N ARG A 252 6.63 -17.39 -5.89
CA ARG A 252 5.78 -18.56 -5.69
C ARG A 252 4.31 -18.25 -5.97
N LEU A 253 3.87 -17.03 -5.72
CA LEU A 253 2.51 -16.59 -6.02
C LEU A 253 2.18 -16.63 -7.51
N ALA A 254 3.15 -16.35 -8.36
CA ALA A 254 2.99 -16.41 -9.80
C ALA A 254 2.77 -17.85 -10.30
N TYR A 255 3.35 -18.84 -9.63
CA TYR A 255 3.13 -20.25 -9.94
C TYR A 255 1.79 -20.76 -9.40
N LEU A 256 1.32 -20.20 -8.28
CA LEU A 256 0.04 -20.60 -7.67
C LEU A 256 -1.18 -20.03 -8.41
N SER A 257 -1.02 -18.93 -9.15
CA SER A 257 -2.13 -18.29 -9.88
C SER A 257 -2.53 -18.98 -11.19
N ASN A 258 -1.95 -20.14 -11.55
CA ASN A 258 -2.18 -20.88 -12.82
C ASN A 258 -2.09 -20.01 -14.10
N SER A 259 -1.62 -18.81 -13.99
CA SER A 259 -1.46 -17.84 -15.05
C SER A 259 0.03 -17.71 -15.35
N GLY A 260 0.61 -18.46 -16.22
CA GLY A 260 2.00 -18.46 -16.66
C GLY A 260 2.87 -17.21 -16.33
N VAL A 261 3.90 -16.95 -17.10
CA VAL A 261 4.80 -15.79 -16.94
C VAL A 261 4.03 -14.45 -16.94
N ASP A 262 2.90 -14.38 -17.66
CA ASP A 262 2.03 -13.21 -17.75
C ASP A 262 1.30 -12.91 -16.42
N GLY A 263 0.94 -13.95 -15.67
CA GLY A 263 0.33 -13.79 -14.35
C GLY A 263 1.30 -13.29 -13.29
N ALA A 264 2.57 -13.69 -13.35
CA ALA A 264 3.61 -13.19 -12.46
C ALA A 264 3.82 -11.68 -12.63
N THR A 265 3.86 -11.22 -13.87
CA THR A 265 4.04 -9.81 -14.21
C THR A 265 2.83 -8.99 -13.77
N SER A 266 1.60 -9.49 -13.98
CA SER A 266 0.38 -8.79 -13.56
C SER A 266 0.26 -8.68 -12.04
N THR A 267 0.64 -9.73 -11.30
CA THR A 267 0.62 -9.72 -9.83
C THR A 267 1.64 -8.73 -9.27
N LEU A 268 2.84 -8.67 -9.85
CA LEU A 268 3.86 -7.70 -9.45
C LEU A 268 3.46 -6.26 -9.77
N THR A 269 2.77 -6.03 -10.88
CA THR A 269 2.26 -4.71 -11.26
C THR A 269 1.13 -4.23 -10.34
N THR A 270 0.37 -5.16 -9.76
CA THR A 270 -0.72 -4.83 -8.82
C THR A 270 -0.20 -4.48 -7.42
N LEU A 271 1.02 -4.94 -7.07
CA LEU A 271 1.68 -4.67 -5.78
C LEU A 271 2.59 -3.41 -5.81
N GLY A 272 2.90 -2.88 -6.98
CA GLY A 272 3.65 -1.64 -7.19
C GLY A 272 2.73 -0.46 -7.45
#